data_05a706d0061a808f7be527c3c40526ac
#
_entry.id   05a706d0061a808f7be527c3c40526ac
#
_cell.length_a   1.000
_cell.length_b   1.000
_cell.length_c   1.000
_cell.angle_alpha   90.00
_cell.angle_beta   90.00
_cell.angle_gamma   90.00
#
_symmetry.space_group_name_H-M   'P 1'
#
loop_
_entity.id
_entity.type
_entity.pdbx_description
1 polymer ?
#
loop_
_entity_poly.entity_id
_entity_poly.type
_entity_poly.pdbx_seq_one_letter_code
_entity_poly.pdbx_strand_id
1 'polypeptide(L)'
;GWKDAVSWCLDRQERKARYMKWIYGKQDIKTLERGQENCYLLTNGLGGFSSLTMIGSAARNDHALLMGCTQAPNHRYNLIHRLREVLETKKEKKVLSSQEFDGGTAEEGYRYLSSFTFEDTPVWRYEAGGVQVRKEIGMPHMENTVAVVYEIENETLEAVTLQVTPFLQFVRKGEDLK
;
A
#
# COMPACT_ATOMS: atom_id res chain seq x y z
N GLY A 1 9.62 -19.09 -3.92
CA GLY A 1 9.06 -18.56 -5.17
C GLY A 1 7.71 -17.89 -4.97
N TRP A 2 7.03 -17.48 -6.05
CA TRP A 2 5.73 -16.78 -6.01
C TRP A 2 4.64 -17.50 -5.20
N LYS A 3 4.61 -18.85 -5.24
CA LYS A 3 3.68 -19.64 -4.44
C LYS A 3 3.93 -19.53 -2.94
N ASP A 4 5.16 -19.35 -2.54
CA ASP A 4 5.55 -19.26 -1.13
C ASP A 4 5.19 -17.89 -0.55
N ALA A 5 5.29 -16.81 -1.36
CA ALA A 5 4.88 -15.46 -0.97
C ALA A 5 3.35 -15.38 -0.77
N VAL A 6 2.57 -16.03 -1.64
CA VAL A 6 1.10 -16.10 -1.50
C VAL A 6 0.71 -17.01 -0.33
N SER A 7 1.36 -18.16 -0.17
CA SER A 7 1.17 -19.06 0.97
C SER A 7 1.51 -18.37 2.28
N TRP A 8 2.56 -17.57 2.33
CA TRP A 8 2.94 -16.81 3.51
C TRP A 8 1.85 -15.80 3.95
N CYS A 9 1.15 -15.17 3.00
CA CYS A 9 0.01 -14.29 3.31
C CYS A 9 -1.20 -15.08 3.84
N LEU A 10 -1.40 -16.32 3.40
CA LEU A 10 -2.53 -17.16 3.77
C LEU A 10 -2.33 -17.92 5.09
N ASP A 11 -1.09 -18.31 5.41
CA ASP A 11 -0.74 -19.15 6.58
C ASP A 11 -0.75 -18.36 7.91
N ARG A 12 -0.98 -17.05 7.85
CA ARG A 12 -0.94 -16.14 9.00
C ARG A 12 -2.20 -16.14 9.88
N GLN A 13 -3.29 -16.75 9.46
CA GLN A 13 -4.52 -16.80 10.27
C GLN A 13 -4.37 -17.60 11.59
N GLU A 14 -3.31 -18.38 11.75
CA GLU A 14 -3.13 -19.26 12.91
C GLU A 14 -2.17 -18.73 14.00
N ARG A 15 -1.40 -17.69 13.75
CA ARG A 15 -0.48 -17.14 14.79
C ARG A 15 -1.10 -16.02 15.59
N LYS A 16 -1.88 -16.34 16.61
CA LYS A 16 -2.30 -15.40 17.65
C LYS A 16 -1.14 -15.06 18.59
N ALA A 17 -0.20 -14.24 18.16
CA ALA A 17 0.68 -13.54 19.06
C ALA A 17 0.05 -12.17 19.41
N ARG A 18 0.15 -11.75 20.68
CA ARG A 18 -0.34 -10.44 21.17
C ARG A 18 0.55 -9.33 20.60
N TYR A 19 0.30 -8.88 19.38
CA TYR A 19 0.93 -7.68 18.82
C TYR A 19 0.01 -6.47 18.96
N MET A 20 0.62 -5.30 19.05
CA MET A 20 -0.12 -4.04 19.10
C MET A 20 -0.77 -3.81 17.73
N LYS A 21 -2.09 -3.83 17.71
CA LYS A 21 -2.87 -3.58 16.49
C LYS A 21 -3.18 -2.09 16.40
N TRP A 22 -2.74 -1.46 15.35
CA TRP A 22 -3.11 -0.10 15.02
C TRP A 22 -4.33 -0.11 14.11
N ILE A 23 -5.34 0.66 14.49
CA ILE A 23 -6.60 0.77 13.73
C ILE A 23 -6.91 2.25 13.56
N TYR A 24 -7.02 2.66 12.32
CA TYR A 24 -7.49 3.98 11.92
C TYR A 24 -8.78 3.81 11.13
N GLY A 25 -9.85 4.40 11.64
CA GLY A 25 -11.15 4.40 10.97
C GLY A 25 -11.32 5.65 10.10
N LYS A 26 -12.42 5.72 9.39
CA LYS A 26 -12.77 6.87 8.54
C LYS A 26 -12.73 8.23 9.27
N GLN A 27 -12.99 8.21 10.58
CA GLN A 27 -12.95 9.44 11.40
C GLN A 27 -11.53 9.95 11.67
N ASP A 28 -10.55 9.07 11.60
CA ASP A 28 -9.14 9.42 11.83
C ASP A 28 -8.47 9.94 10.55
N ILE A 29 -9.07 9.65 9.37
CA ILE A 29 -8.53 9.94 8.03
C ILE A 29 -9.48 10.91 7.32
N LYS A 30 -9.62 12.13 7.86
CA LYS A 30 -10.55 13.13 7.31
C LYS A 30 -9.95 14.00 6.21
N THR A 31 -8.64 14.15 6.21
CA THR A 31 -7.90 15.00 5.26
C THR A 31 -6.68 14.27 4.73
N LEU A 32 -6.17 14.70 3.59
CA LEU A 32 -4.95 14.19 3.01
C LEU A 32 -3.78 14.33 4.00
N GLU A 33 -3.60 15.52 4.58
CA GLU A 33 -2.55 15.82 5.57
C GLU A 33 -2.60 14.84 6.74
N ARG A 34 -3.78 14.67 7.33
CA ARG A 34 -3.96 13.75 8.47
C ARG A 34 -3.62 12.31 8.09
N GLY A 35 -3.98 11.89 6.88
CA GLY A 35 -3.64 10.57 6.34
C GLY A 35 -2.15 10.37 6.09
N GLN A 36 -1.39 11.44 5.93
CA GLN A 36 0.05 11.41 5.67
C GLN A 36 0.93 11.51 6.93
N GLU A 37 0.37 11.78 8.11
CA GLU A 37 1.13 11.94 9.35
C GLU A 37 1.84 10.65 9.77
N ASN A 38 1.20 9.51 9.63
CA ASN A 38 1.71 8.21 10.05
C ASN A 38 1.99 7.29 8.87
N CYS A 39 2.99 6.44 9.02
CA CYS A 39 3.37 5.45 8.03
C CYS A 39 3.61 4.08 8.69
N TYR A 40 3.43 3.02 7.90
CA TYR A 40 3.87 1.69 8.28
C TYR A 40 5.32 1.47 7.86
N LEU A 41 5.95 0.46 8.44
CA LEU A 41 7.27 -0.03 8.04
C LEU A 41 7.28 -1.56 8.10
N LEU A 42 7.55 -2.18 6.95
CA LEU A 42 7.92 -3.59 6.84
C LEU A 42 9.39 -3.69 6.44
N THR A 43 10.09 -4.69 6.98
CA THR A 43 11.51 -4.94 6.66
C THR A 43 11.71 -6.38 6.22
N ASN A 44 12.68 -6.61 5.33
CA ASN A 44 12.97 -7.95 4.80
C ASN A 44 14.18 -8.65 5.44
N GLY A 45 14.84 -8.03 6.41
CA GLY A 45 16.07 -8.58 7.01
C GLY A 45 17.36 -8.33 6.21
N LEU A 46 17.28 -7.94 4.94
CA LEU A 46 18.44 -7.60 4.08
C LEU A 46 18.79 -6.11 4.09
N GLY A 47 18.02 -5.30 4.83
CA GLY A 47 18.12 -3.83 4.80
C GLY A 47 17.15 -3.18 3.82
N GLY A 48 16.40 -3.95 3.04
CA GLY A 48 15.26 -3.48 2.25
C GLY A 48 14.01 -3.30 3.11
N PHE A 49 13.06 -2.49 2.63
CA PHE A 49 11.84 -2.19 3.36
C PHE A 49 10.69 -1.76 2.44
N SER A 50 9.48 -1.77 2.98
CA SER A 50 8.29 -1.13 2.42
C SER A 50 7.75 -0.14 3.42
N SER A 51 7.51 1.09 3.00
CA SER A 51 6.96 2.15 3.86
C SER A 51 6.16 3.15 3.02
N LEU A 52 4.89 3.28 3.33
CA LEU A 52 3.99 4.31 2.79
C LEU A 52 3.13 4.83 3.94
N THR A 53 2.41 5.93 3.70
CA THR A 53 1.50 6.47 4.70
C THR A 53 0.30 5.56 4.93
N MET A 54 -0.49 5.83 5.98
CA MET A 54 -1.71 5.06 6.26
C MET A 54 -2.82 5.25 5.22
N ILE A 55 -2.69 6.20 4.28
CA ILE A 55 -3.54 6.32 3.10
C ILE A 55 -2.88 5.77 1.82
N GLY A 56 -1.71 5.13 1.95
CA GLY A 56 -0.99 4.51 0.85
C GLY A 56 -0.23 5.48 -0.05
N SER A 57 -0.11 6.76 0.33
CA SER A 57 0.66 7.76 -0.42
C SER A 57 2.15 7.73 -0.09
N ALA A 58 2.97 8.18 -1.04
CA ALA A 58 4.39 8.40 -0.86
C ALA A 58 4.64 9.90 -0.60
N ALA A 59 4.57 10.30 0.67
CA ALA A 59 4.65 11.69 1.10
C ALA A 59 6.05 12.12 1.57
N ARG A 60 7.03 11.23 1.56
CA ARG A 60 8.40 11.50 2.02
C ARG A 60 9.41 10.84 1.07
N ASN A 61 10.61 11.41 0.95
CA ASN A 61 11.68 10.89 0.07
C ASN A 61 12.07 9.43 0.37
N ASP A 62 11.86 8.98 1.60
CA ASP A 62 12.14 7.60 2.02
C ASP A 62 10.97 6.64 1.81
N HIS A 63 9.82 7.13 1.34
CA HIS A 63 8.68 6.27 1.06
C HIS A 63 8.88 5.49 -0.25
N ALA A 64 8.66 4.20 -0.16
CA ALA A 64 8.59 3.30 -1.29
C ALA A 64 7.72 2.09 -0.95
N LEU A 65 6.98 1.59 -1.93
CA LEU A 65 6.34 0.28 -1.81
C LEU A 65 7.41 -0.82 -1.75
N LEU A 66 8.49 -0.68 -2.51
CA LEU A 66 9.67 -1.54 -2.43
C LEU A 66 10.95 -0.71 -2.49
N MET A 67 11.58 -0.55 -1.34
CA MET A 67 12.96 -0.11 -1.23
C MET A 67 13.85 -1.36 -1.17
N GLY A 68 14.44 -1.74 -2.30
CA GLY A 68 15.30 -2.91 -2.37
C GLY A 68 16.72 -2.60 -1.88
N CYS A 69 17.35 -3.55 -1.18
CA CYS A 69 18.76 -3.47 -0.79
C CYS A 69 19.59 -4.40 -1.67
N THR A 70 20.36 -3.84 -2.59
CA THR A 70 21.18 -4.61 -3.54
C THR A 70 22.48 -5.06 -2.94
N GLN A 71 23.01 -4.31 -1.96
CA GLN A 71 24.18 -4.67 -1.18
C GLN A 71 24.03 -4.15 0.24
N ALA A 72 23.88 -5.09 1.17
CA ALA A 72 23.73 -4.76 2.59
C ALA A 72 24.96 -4.03 3.16
N PRO A 73 24.80 -3.09 4.10
CA PRO A 73 23.51 -2.63 4.65
C PRO A 73 22.93 -1.40 3.94
N ASN A 74 23.66 -0.71 3.05
CA ASN A 74 23.37 0.68 2.71
C ASN A 74 23.08 0.95 1.22
N HIS A 75 23.25 -0.01 0.33
CA HIS A 75 22.96 0.17 -1.09
C HIS A 75 21.48 -0.07 -1.36
N ARG A 76 20.66 0.93 -1.06
CA ARG A 76 19.20 0.88 -1.20
C ARG A 76 18.73 1.71 -2.38
N TYR A 77 17.78 1.14 -3.13
CA TYR A 77 17.15 1.77 -4.28
C TYR A 77 15.63 1.71 -4.17
N ASN A 78 14.99 2.82 -4.47
CA ASN A 78 13.55 2.86 -4.67
C ASN A 78 13.24 2.14 -5.98
N LEU A 79 12.74 0.92 -5.91
CA LEU A 79 12.43 0.09 -7.07
C LEU A 79 10.98 0.27 -7.51
N ILE A 80 10.06 0.24 -6.54
CA ILE A 80 8.64 0.52 -6.77
C ILE A 80 8.24 1.63 -5.80
N HIS A 81 7.96 2.79 -6.36
CA HIS A 81 7.63 3.96 -5.56
C HIS A 81 6.26 3.82 -4.90
N ARG A 82 5.23 3.60 -5.71
CA ARG A 82 3.83 3.40 -5.28
C ARG A 82 3.02 2.66 -6.32
N LEU A 83 1.79 2.32 -5.97
CA LEU A 83 0.76 1.86 -6.91
C LEU A 83 -0.30 2.95 -7.07
N ARG A 84 -0.90 3.00 -8.24
CA ARG A 84 -2.13 3.74 -8.49
C ARG A 84 -3.23 2.74 -8.75
N GLU A 85 -4.28 2.79 -7.94
CA GLU A 85 -5.43 1.92 -8.04
C GLU A 85 -6.65 2.70 -8.53
N VAL A 86 -7.31 2.19 -9.56
CA VAL A 86 -8.54 2.76 -10.10
C VAL A 86 -9.59 1.68 -10.18
N LEU A 87 -10.71 1.88 -9.49
CA LEU A 87 -11.89 1.05 -9.59
C LEU A 87 -12.76 1.60 -10.74
N GLU A 88 -12.95 0.80 -11.77
CA GLU A 88 -13.73 1.15 -12.93
C GLU A 88 -15.04 0.35 -12.94
N THR A 89 -16.14 1.06 -13.06
CA THR A 89 -17.48 0.54 -13.31
C THR A 89 -17.96 1.04 -14.65
N LYS A 90 -19.10 0.55 -15.15
CA LYS A 90 -19.70 1.07 -16.39
C LYS A 90 -20.05 2.56 -16.35
N LYS A 91 -20.27 3.10 -15.15
CA LYS A 91 -20.75 4.49 -14.95
C LYS A 91 -19.64 5.47 -14.63
N GLU A 92 -18.64 5.03 -13.89
CA GLU A 92 -17.62 5.93 -13.35
C GLU A 92 -16.29 5.22 -13.07
N LYS A 93 -15.23 6.03 -12.97
CA LYS A 93 -13.91 5.61 -12.50
C LYS A 93 -13.63 6.29 -11.17
N LYS A 94 -13.26 5.52 -10.16
CA LYS A 94 -12.90 5.99 -8.83
C LYS A 94 -11.43 5.69 -8.56
N VAL A 95 -10.63 6.72 -8.34
CA VAL A 95 -9.23 6.57 -7.94
C VAL A 95 -9.20 6.26 -6.46
N LEU A 96 -8.72 5.07 -6.09
CA LEU A 96 -8.61 4.63 -4.70
C LEU A 96 -7.27 5.02 -4.07
N SER A 97 -6.25 5.28 -4.86
CA SER A 97 -4.97 5.78 -4.38
C SER A 97 -5.05 7.23 -3.96
N SER A 98 -4.21 7.60 -3.01
CA SER A 98 -4.04 8.97 -2.52
C SER A 98 -2.63 9.44 -2.81
N GLN A 99 -2.48 10.63 -3.36
CA GLN A 99 -1.17 11.23 -3.61
C GLN A 99 -1.33 12.73 -3.83
N GLU A 100 -0.44 13.49 -3.24
CA GLU A 100 -0.27 14.91 -3.52
C GLU A 100 0.80 15.08 -4.61
N PHE A 101 0.56 16.00 -5.53
CA PHE A 101 1.48 16.30 -6.63
C PHE A 101 1.94 17.75 -6.56
N ASP A 102 3.10 18.02 -7.14
CA ASP A 102 3.58 19.37 -7.31
C ASP A 102 2.54 20.23 -8.05
N GLY A 103 2.35 21.47 -7.60
CA GLY A 103 1.32 22.35 -8.16
C GLY A 103 -0.05 22.28 -7.47
N GLY A 104 -0.17 21.55 -6.36
CA GLY A 104 -1.36 21.56 -5.48
C GLY A 104 -2.53 20.72 -5.98
N THR A 105 -2.30 19.83 -6.93
CA THR A 105 -3.27 18.81 -7.31
C THR A 105 -3.10 17.54 -6.46
N ALA A 106 -4.18 16.79 -6.23
CA ALA A 106 -4.11 15.57 -5.45
C ALA A 106 -5.08 14.49 -5.97
N GLU A 107 -4.68 13.23 -5.81
CA GLU A 107 -5.58 12.08 -5.81
C GLU A 107 -6.07 11.88 -4.38
N GLU A 108 -7.39 11.84 -4.19
CA GLU A 108 -8.04 11.85 -2.88
C GLU A 108 -8.72 10.51 -2.55
N GLY A 109 -8.09 9.40 -2.90
CA GLY A 109 -8.64 8.06 -2.67
C GLY A 109 -8.94 7.75 -1.20
N TYR A 110 -8.32 8.48 -0.26
CA TYR A 110 -8.62 8.37 1.17
C TYR A 110 -10.12 8.60 1.49
N ARG A 111 -10.84 9.29 0.63
CA ARG A 111 -12.29 9.51 0.77
C ARG A 111 -13.10 8.21 0.68
N TYR A 112 -12.57 7.22 -0.02
CA TYR A 112 -13.15 5.87 -0.12
C TYR A 112 -12.61 4.91 0.95
N LEU A 113 -11.60 5.31 1.72
CA LEU A 113 -10.99 4.48 2.74
C LEU A 113 -11.91 4.37 3.96
N SER A 114 -12.36 3.17 4.28
CA SER A 114 -13.16 2.88 5.47
C SER A 114 -12.28 2.60 6.68
N SER A 115 -11.14 1.93 6.49
CA SER A 115 -10.17 1.68 7.55
C SER A 115 -8.79 1.36 7.03
N PHE A 116 -7.78 1.68 7.84
CA PHE A 116 -6.42 1.18 7.75
C PHE A 116 -6.10 0.43 9.05
N THR A 117 -5.51 -0.75 8.93
CA THR A 117 -5.05 -1.52 10.07
C THR A 117 -3.62 -1.98 9.87
N PHE A 118 -2.83 -1.99 10.94
CA PHE A 118 -1.49 -2.51 10.95
C PHE A 118 -1.29 -3.36 12.21
N GLU A 119 -1.05 -4.62 12.01
CA GLU A 119 -0.71 -5.58 13.07
C GLU A 119 0.64 -6.21 12.69
N ASP A 120 0.61 -7.16 11.77
CA ASP A 120 1.80 -7.74 11.14
C ASP A 120 2.03 -7.19 9.73
N THR A 121 0.94 -6.86 9.05
CA THR A 121 0.90 -6.31 7.69
C THR A 121 -0.03 -5.11 7.63
N PRO A 122 0.26 -4.12 6.79
CA PRO A 122 -0.66 -3.04 6.53
C PRO A 122 -1.82 -3.53 5.66
N VAL A 123 -3.04 -3.21 6.09
CA VAL A 123 -4.29 -3.55 5.39
C VAL A 123 -5.16 -2.32 5.25
N TRP A 124 -5.53 -2.01 4.02
CA TRP A 124 -6.49 -0.97 3.66
C TRP A 124 -7.82 -1.61 3.26
N ARG A 125 -8.92 -0.97 3.67
CA ARG A 125 -10.27 -1.31 3.20
C ARG A 125 -10.92 -0.08 2.60
N TYR A 126 -11.33 -0.21 1.35
CA TYR A 126 -12.01 0.85 0.60
C TYR A 126 -13.45 0.45 0.34
N GLU A 127 -14.34 1.44 0.34
CA GLU A 127 -15.75 1.28 -0.02
C GLU A 127 -16.12 2.31 -1.08
N ALA A 128 -16.49 1.86 -2.25
CA ALA A 128 -16.73 2.72 -3.39
C ALA A 128 -17.84 2.15 -4.30
N GLY A 129 -19.03 2.77 -4.29
CA GLY A 129 -20.11 2.44 -5.22
C GLY A 129 -20.67 1.02 -5.10
N GLY A 130 -20.77 0.47 -3.88
CA GLY A 130 -21.24 -0.89 -3.62
C GLY A 130 -20.16 -1.96 -3.87
N VAL A 131 -18.91 -1.53 -3.98
CA VAL A 131 -17.75 -2.42 -4.08
C VAL A 131 -16.84 -2.20 -2.89
N GLN A 132 -16.45 -3.28 -2.23
CA GLN A 132 -15.45 -3.27 -1.18
C GLN A 132 -14.14 -3.81 -1.75
N VAL A 133 -13.03 -3.11 -1.48
CA VAL A 133 -11.68 -3.52 -1.89
C VAL A 133 -10.80 -3.59 -0.66
N ARG A 134 -10.31 -4.79 -0.35
CA ARG A 134 -9.28 -5.00 0.65
C ARG A 134 -7.93 -5.11 -0.05
N LYS A 135 -6.97 -4.32 0.39
CA LYS A 135 -5.57 -4.36 -0.05
C LYS A 135 -4.70 -4.72 1.12
N GLU A 136 -3.80 -5.67 0.95
CA GLU A 136 -2.80 -6.06 1.93
C GLU A 136 -1.42 -6.09 1.30
N ILE A 137 -0.40 -5.64 2.04
CA ILE A 137 0.99 -5.67 1.60
C ILE A 137 1.79 -6.57 2.53
N GLY A 138 2.56 -7.48 1.94
CA GLY A 138 3.49 -8.35 2.64
C GLY A 138 4.90 -8.27 2.06
N MET A 139 5.90 -8.50 2.90
CA MET A 139 7.30 -8.52 2.51
C MET A 139 7.96 -9.80 3.04
N PRO A 140 8.35 -10.75 2.15
CA PRO A 140 9.03 -11.97 2.55
C PRO A 140 10.39 -11.67 3.21
N HIS A 141 10.73 -12.50 4.20
CA HIS A 141 12.04 -12.40 4.85
C HIS A 141 13.16 -12.86 3.91
N MET A 142 14.27 -12.14 3.91
CA MET A 142 15.47 -12.40 3.09
C MET A 142 15.24 -12.28 1.57
N GLU A 143 14.22 -11.53 1.13
CA GLU A 143 13.98 -11.26 -0.29
C GLU A 143 13.71 -9.78 -0.55
N ASN A 144 14.22 -9.24 -1.65
CA ASN A 144 13.85 -7.92 -2.15
C ASN A 144 12.54 -8.02 -2.96
N THR A 145 11.50 -8.49 -2.30
CA THR A 145 10.19 -8.75 -2.89
C THR A 145 9.10 -8.10 -2.04
N VAL A 146 8.08 -7.58 -2.69
CA VAL A 146 6.84 -7.14 -2.06
C VAL A 146 5.67 -7.87 -2.72
N ALA A 147 4.76 -8.38 -1.92
CA ALA A 147 3.50 -8.98 -2.36
C ALA A 147 2.36 -8.01 -2.03
N VAL A 148 1.48 -7.76 -2.99
CA VAL A 148 0.26 -6.98 -2.79
C VAL A 148 -0.93 -7.86 -3.15
N VAL A 149 -1.82 -8.05 -2.19
CA VAL A 149 -3.02 -8.88 -2.34
C VAL A 149 -4.24 -7.97 -2.36
N TYR A 150 -5.11 -8.17 -3.33
CA TYR A 150 -6.41 -7.52 -3.41
C TYR A 150 -7.53 -8.54 -3.30
N GLU A 151 -8.48 -8.27 -2.42
CA GLU A 151 -9.75 -8.98 -2.32
C GLU A 151 -10.86 -7.99 -2.67
N ILE A 152 -11.73 -8.37 -3.59
CA ILE A 152 -12.80 -7.49 -4.10
C ILE A 152 -14.13 -8.18 -3.85
N GLU A 153 -14.99 -7.53 -3.08
CA GLU A 153 -16.38 -7.91 -2.87
C GLU A 153 -17.27 -6.94 -3.64
N ASN A 154 -17.99 -7.46 -4.62
CA ASN A 154 -18.85 -6.67 -5.49
C ASN A 154 -20.31 -7.01 -5.20
N GLU A 155 -21.00 -6.11 -4.50
CA GLU A 155 -22.44 -6.24 -4.20
C GLU A 155 -23.32 -5.70 -5.33
N THR A 156 -22.72 -5.19 -6.41
CA THR A 156 -23.45 -4.69 -7.57
C THR A 156 -23.76 -5.83 -8.54
N LEU A 157 -24.75 -5.61 -9.43
CA LEU A 157 -25.06 -6.55 -10.52
C LEU A 157 -24.19 -6.36 -11.76
N GLU A 158 -23.26 -5.40 -11.71
CA GLU A 158 -22.41 -5.03 -12.85
C GLU A 158 -20.98 -5.53 -12.64
N ALA A 159 -20.31 -5.87 -13.74
CA ALA A 159 -18.88 -6.18 -13.69
C ALA A 159 -18.07 -4.93 -13.31
N VAL A 160 -17.06 -5.12 -12.48
CA VAL A 160 -16.11 -4.08 -12.08
C VAL A 160 -14.68 -4.50 -12.43
N THR A 161 -13.83 -3.52 -12.69
CA THR A 161 -12.41 -3.75 -12.97
C THR A 161 -11.58 -2.94 -11.99
N LEU A 162 -10.61 -3.59 -11.33
CA LEU A 162 -9.57 -2.90 -10.59
C LEU A 162 -8.33 -2.80 -11.48
N GLN A 163 -7.99 -1.58 -11.89
CA GLN A 163 -6.77 -1.28 -12.61
C GLN A 163 -5.68 -0.89 -11.62
N VAL A 164 -4.55 -1.59 -11.67
CA VAL A 164 -3.38 -1.32 -10.81
C VAL A 164 -2.21 -0.93 -11.69
N THR A 165 -1.66 0.25 -11.46
CA THR A 165 -0.52 0.79 -12.21
C THR A 165 0.67 0.98 -11.26
N PRO A 166 1.78 0.25 -11.42
CA PRO A 166 2.99 0.47 -10.65
C PRO A 166 3.78 1.68 -11.18
N PHE A 167 4.29 2.50 -10.27
CA PHE A 167 5.27 3.54 -10.57
C PHE A 167 6.65 3.04 -10.18
N LEU A 168 7.42 2.70 -11.20
CA LEU A 168 8.80 2.22 -11.03
C LEU A 168 9.73 3.42 -10.95
N GLN A 169 10.70 3.30 -10.04
CA GLN A 169 11.83 4.22 -9.91
C GLN A 169 13.10 3.37 -9.92
N PHE A 170 14.24 3.95 -10.14
CA PHE A 170 15.53 3.29 -9.96
C PHE A 170 16.50 4.33 -9.36
N VAL A 171 16.03 4.97 -8.30
CA VAL A 171 16.72 6.07 -7.63
C VAL A 171 17.31 5.56 -6.33
N ARG A 172 18.56 5.91 -6.06
CA ARG A 172 19.21 5.55 -4.80
C ARG A 172 18.54 6.28 -3.64
N LYS A 173 18.41 5.58 -2.50
CA LYS A 173 17.86 6.19 -1.28
C LYS A 173 18.64 7.45 -0.91
N GLY A 174 17.90 8.56 -0.71
CA GLY A 174 18.45 9.87 -0.39
C GLY A 174 18.74 10.76 -1.59
N GLU A 175 18.51 10.28 -2.81
CA GLU A 175 18.53 11.10 -4.02
C GLU A 175 17.10 11.55 -4.38
N ASP A 176 17.00 12.70 -5.06
CA ASP A 176 15.70 13.22 -5.48
C ASP A 176 15.04 12.29 -6.51
N LEU A 177 13.75 12.12 -6.37
CA LEU A 177 12.93 11.40 -7.34
C LEU A 177 12.90 12.19 -8.65
N LYS A 178 13.05 11.49 -9.78
CA LYS A 178 13.03 12.10 -11.12
C LYS A 178 11.66 11.98 -11.75
#